data_d76e4e1b4856cda3ec7172768d3e05ab
#
_entry.id   d76e4e1b4856cda3ec7172768d3e05ab
#
_cell.length_a   1.000
_cell.length_b   1.000
_cell.length_c   1.000
_cell.angle_alpha   90.00
_cell.angle_beta   90.00
_cell.angle_gamma   90.00
#
_symmetry.space_group_name_H-M   'P 1'
#
loop_
_entity.id
_entity.type
_entity.pdbx_description
1 polymer ?
#
loop_
_entity_poly.entity_id
_entity_poly.type
_entity_poly.pdbx_seq_one_letter_code
_entity_poly.pdbx_strand_id
1 'polypeptide(L)'
;YPSMAGTNVARDFVEAPSQMLEYFVMDKQVLDTFAVNYKDGVTKIDPNFLKKIEEVEKATVATGYKVQFSYGLLDLKLHTQLKEEDLPDLVAYSNKILGDVHLPHAEGASFLTNFGHIAGGYSAGYYGYAWSDSIAADMASKFSESEKGILDPEIGLKLRQEIYSQGSSRDITKSVELFLDRPISNVSFLKKLGL
;
A
#
# COMPACT_ATOMS: atom_id res chain seq x y z
N TYR A 1 20.61 15.71 3.23
CA TYR A 1 21.60 14.78 3.81
C TYR A 1 21.24 13.35 3.39
N PRO A 2 22.22 12.50 2.99
CA PRO A 2 21.94 11.12 2.55
C PRO A 2 21.20 10.30 3.60
N SER A 3 21.48 10.50 4.89
CA SER A 3 20.81 9.81 5.99
C SER A 3 19.33 10.15 6.17
N MET A 4 18.84 11.18 5.51
CA MET A 4 17.45 11.63 5.56
C MET A 4 16.69 11.42 4.24
N ALA A 5 17.36 10.89 3.22
CA ALA A 5 16.82 10.78 1.87
C ALA A 5 16.36 9.36 1.54
N GLY A 6 15.57 9.24 0.50
CA GLY A 6 15.11 7.96 -0.03
C GLY A 6 14.26 7.20 0.98
N THR A 7 14.60 5.95 1.23
CA THR A 7 13.87 5.05 2.13
C THR A 7 14.25 5.18 3.60
N ASN A 8 15.05 6.19 3.97
CA ASN A 8 15.44 6.47 5.36
C ASN A 8 14.34 7.23 6.12
N VAL A 9 13.15 6.68 6.16
CA VAL A 9 11.95 7.20 6.83
C VAL A 9 11.36 6.11 7.72
N ALA A 10 10.31 6.44 8.48
CA ALA A 10 9.60 5.47 9.31
C ALA A 10 9.09 4.30 8.47
N ARG A 11 9.21 3.07 9.02
CA ARG A 11 8.88 1.81 8.31
C ARG A 11 7.41 1.76 7.87
N ASP A 12 6.51 2.28 8.65
CA ASP A 12 5.08 2.36 8.40
C ASP A 12 4.65 3.53 7.47
N PHE A 13 5.65 4.29 6.97
CA PHE A 13 5.43 5.31 5.95
C PHE A 13 6.19 5.04 4.64
N VAL A 14 7.27 4.26 4.69
CA VAL A 14 8.20 4.13 3.56
C VAL A 14 7.53 3.71 2.24
N GLU A 15 6.44 2.95 2.31
CA GLU A 15 5.68 2.49 1.15
C GLU A 15 4.55 3.46 0.74
N ALA A 16 4.20 4.46 1.57
CA ALA A 16 3.08 5.35 1.27
C ALA A 16 3.25 6.13 -0.06
N PRO A 17 4.43 6.68 -0.40
CA PRO A 17 4.62 7.36 -1.67
C PRO A 17 4.48 6.44 -2.89
N SER A 18 5.00 5.22 -2.82
CA SER A 18 4.89 4.24 -3.92
C SER A 18 3.45 3.75 -4.09
N GLN A 19 2.78 3.40 -3.01
CA GLN A 19 1.37 2.98 -3.03
C GLN A 19 0.44 4.12 -3.48
N MET A 20 0.73 5.37 -3.12
CA MET A 20 -0.02 6.52 -3.64
C MET A 20 0.09 6.63 -5.17
N LEU A 21 1.26 6.38 -5.74
CA LEU A 21 1.46 6.44 -7.19
C LEU A 21 0.69 5.34 -7.95
N GLU A 22 0.26 4.26 -7.30
CA GLU A 22 -0.59 3.23 -7.91
C GLU A 22 -1.95 3.81 -8.36
N TYR A 23 -2.47 4.81 -7.65
CA TYR A 23 -3.71 5.50 -8.04
C TYR A 23 -3.59 6.22 -9.39
N PHE A 24 -2.39 6.65 -9.77
CA PHE A 24 -2.15 7.30 -11.06
C PHE A 24 -2.22 6.31 -12.23
N VAL A 25 -1.84 5.05 -12.00
CA VAL A 25 -1.78 4.04 -13.08
C VAL A 25 -3.17 3.69 -13.62
N MET A 26 -4.22 3.84 -12.80
CA MET A 26 -5.60 3.52 -13.19
C MET A 26 -6.39 4.76 -13.63
N ASP A 27 -5.82 5.94 -13.50
CA ASP A 27 -6.50 7.17 -13.90
C ASP A 27 -6.44 7.40 -15.41
N LYS A 28 -7.62 7.72 -16.00
CA LYS A 28 -7.73 7.93 -17.45
C LYS A 28 -6.89 9.09 -17.97
N GLN A 29 -6.76 10.20 -17.21
CA GLN A 29 -5.94 11.34 -17.65
C GLN A 29 -4.48 10.91 -17.76
N VAL A 30 -3.99 10.12 -16.81
CA VAL A 30 -2.61 9.59 -16.81
C VAL A 30 -2.42 8.61 -17.96
N LEU A 31 -3.32 7.63 -18.09
CA LEU A 31 -3.25 6.62 -19.15
C LEU A 31 -3.27 7.23 -20.54
N ASP A 32 -4.06 8.29 -20.74
CA ASP A 32 -4.13 8.97 -22.03
C ASP A 32 -2.83 9.69 -22.42
N THR A 33 -1.89 9.88 -21.52
CA THR A 33 -0.59 10.48 -21.86
C THR A 33 0.34 9.50 -22.56
N PHE A 34 0.25 8.20 -22.32
CA PHE A 34 1.18 7.21 -22.85
C PHE A 34 0.54 5.90 -23.34
N ALA A 35 -0.63 5.51 -22.80
CA ALA A 35 -1.22 4.21 -23.09
C ALA A 35 -1.98 4.25 -24.44
N VAL A 36 -1.45 3.55 -25.43
CA VAL A 36 -2.06 3.38 -26.76
C VAL A 36 -2.06 1.91 -27.15
N ASN A 37 -3.00 1.52 -28.01
CA ASN A 37 -3.03 0.17 -28.58
C ASN A 37 -1.76 -0.09 -29.39
N TYR A 38 -1.04 -1.14 -29.05
CA TYR A 38 0.24 -1.50 -29.68
C TYR A 38 0.12 -1.82 -31.19
N LYS A 39 -1.09 -2.13 -31.68
CA LYS A 39 -1.32 -2.47 -33.08
C LYS A 39 -1.40 -1.25 -33.98
N ASP A 40 -1.98 -0.16 -33.49
CA ASP A 40 -2.22 1.05 -34.27
C ASP A 40 -1.49 2.29 -33.76
N GLY A 41 -0.98 2.23 -32.52
CA GLY A 41 -0.19 3.30 -31.90
C GLY A 41 -1.00 4.56 -31.53
N VAL A 42 -2.32 4.55 -31.67
CA VAL A 42 -3.16 5.74 -31.46
C VAL A 42 -4.42 5.52 -30.64
N THR A 43 -5.03 4.32 -30.70
CA THR A 43 -6.27 4.04 -29.97
C THR A 43 -6.02 4.06 -28.45
N LYS A 44 -6.75 4.89 -27.72
CA LYS A 44 -6.69 4.99 -26.26
C LYS A 44 -7.54 3.92 -25.60
N ILE A 45 -7.31 3.68 -24.30
CA ILE A 45 -8.07 2.73 -23.50
C ILE A 45 -9.53 3.19 -23.39
N ASP A 46 -10.48 2.27 -23.64
CA ASP A 46 -11.90 2.52 -23.49
C ASP A 46 -12.25 2.79 -22.00
N PRO A 47 -12.91 3.91 -21.68
CA PRO A 47 -13.34 4.20 -20.30
C PRO A 47 -14.22 3.10 -19.68
N ASN A 48 -15.05 2.42 -20.48
CA ASN A 48 -15.87 1.31 -19.99
C ASN A 48 -15.02 0.10 -19.58
N PHE A 49 -13.88 -0.09 -20.24
CA PHE A 49 -12.94 -1.14 -19.84
C PHE A 49 -12.28 -0.82 -18.49
N LEU A 50 -11.84 0.41 -18.28
CA LEU A 50 -11.30 0.86 -16.98
C LEU A 50 -12.32 0.68 -15.86
N LYS A 51 -13.57 1.07 -16.10
CA LYS A 51 -14.65 0.89 -15.12
C LYS A 51 -14.86 -0.58 -14.74
N LYS A 52 -14.77 -1.50 -15.70
CA LYS A 52 -14.85 -2.94 -15.42
C LYS A 52 -13.68 -3.44 -14.56
N ILE A 53 -12.48 -2.91 -14.76
CA ILE A 53 -11.32 -3.23 -13.92
C ILE A 53 -11.58 -2.77 -12.49
N GLU A 54 -12.03 -1.54 -12.28
CA GLU A 54 -12.40 -1.02 -10.96
C GLU A 54 -13.48 -1.87 -10.26
N GLU A 55 -14.48 -2.34 -11.01
CA GLU A 55 -15.53 -3.22 -10.48
C GLU A 55 -14.94 -4.57 -10.00
N VAL A 56 -14.02 -5.15 -10.75
CA VAL A 56 -13.32 -6.39 -10.37
C VAL A 56 -12.43 -6.18 -9.14
N GLU A 57 -11.68 -5.08 -9.10
CA GLU A 57 -10.85 -4.72 -7.95
C GLU A 57 -11.71 -4.58 -6.68
N LYS A 58 -12.82 -3.86 -6.74
CA LYS A 58 -13.76 -3.72 -5.62
C LYS A 58 -14.34 -5.06 -5.15
N ALA A 59 -14.60 -5.99 -6.06
CA ALA A 59 -15.12 -7.30 -5.71
C ALA A 59 -14.11 -8.18 -4.95
N THR A 60 -12.81 -7.95 -5.14
CA THR A 60 -11.74 -8.79 -4.59
C THR A 60 -10.89 -8.12 -3.51
N VAL A 61 -11.02 -6.81 -3.33
CA VAL A 61 -10.17 -6.00 -2.43
C VAL A 61 -10.14 -6.54 -1.00
N ALA A 62 -11.30 -6.92 -0.44
CA ALA A 62 -11.38 -7.45 0.93
C ALA A 62 -10.56 -8.74 1.10
N THR A 63 -10.56 -9.62 0.08
CA THR A 63 -9.74 -10.84 0.09
C THR A 63 -8.25 -10.50 0.08
N GLY A 64 -7.83 -9.54 -0.74
CA GLY A 64 -6.45 -9.05 -0.77
C GLY A 64 -5.99 -8.51 0.57
N TYR A 65 -6.80 -7.69 1.23
CA TYR A 65 -6.45 -7.17 2.57
C TYR A 65 -6.45 -8.23 3.66
N LYS A 66 -7.31 -9.25 3.59
CA LYS A 66 -7.20 -10.40 4.49
C LYS A 66 -5.84 -11.09 4.39
N VAL A 67 -5.31 -11.24 3.17
CA VAL A 67 -3.94 -11.75 2.97
C VAL A 67 -2.92 -10.82 3.62
N GLN A 68 -2.96 -9.51 3.34
CA GLN A 68 -2.03 -8.54 3.91
C GLN A 68 -2.06 -8.53 5.44
N PHE A 69 -3.24 -8.54 6.04
CA PHE A 69 -3.41 -8.60 7.49
C PHE A 69 -2.92 -9.91 8.09
N SER A 70 -3.11 -11.05 7.39
CA SER A 70 -2.58 -12.34 7.84
C SER A 70 -1.05 -12.34 7.90
N TYR A 71 -0.39 -11.74 6.93
CA TYR A 71 1.06 -11.61 6.88
C TYR A 71 1.58 -10.68 7.99
N GLY A 72 0.95 -9.52 8.20
CA GLY A 72 1.31 -8.61 9.28
C GLY A 72 1.10 -9.24 10.66
N LEU A 73 0.01 -9.98 10.84
CA LEU A 73 -0.27 -10.68 12.10
C LEU A 73 0.73 -11.82 12.34
N LEU A 74 1.07 -12.58 11.29
CA LEU A 74 2.09 -13.63 11.38
C LEU A 74 3.43 -13.03 11.80
N ASP A 75 3.88 -11.98 11.12
CA ASP A 75 5.13 -11.29 11.43
C ASP A 75 5.17 -10.80 12.89
N LEU A 76 4.15 -10.08 13.34
CA LEU A 76 4.07 -9.61 14.72
C LEU A 76 4.07 -10.76 15.74
N LYS A 77 3.31 -11.83 15.50
CA LYS A 77 3.26 -12.97 16.43
C LYS A 77 4.58 -13.72 16.51
N LEU A 78 5.27 -13.91 15.40
CA LEU A 78 6.60 -14.53 15.38
C LEU A 78 7.63 -13.73 16.22
N HIS A 79 7.51 -12.39 16.23
CA HIS A 79 8.47 -11.53 16.94
C HIS A 79 8.07 -11.18 18.38
N THR A 80 6.80 -11.37 18.77
CA THR A 80 6.31 -10.92 20.08
C THR A 80 5.64 -11.98 20.92
N GLN A 81 5.16 -13.09 20.33
CA GLN A 81 4.33 -14.09 21.01
C GLN A 81 4.82 -15.52 20.82
N LEU A 82 5.85 -15.74 20.02
CA LEU A 82 6.41 -17.08 19.79
C LEU A 82 6.99 -17.64 21.09
N LYS A 83 6.65 -18.89 21.41
CA LYS A 83 7.12 -19.60 22.60
C LYS A 83 8.03 -20.76 22.21
N GLU A 84 8.82 -21.27 23.17
CA GLU A 84 9.67 -22.45 22.96
C GLU A 84 8.89 -23.67 22.48
N GLU A 85 7.66 -23.85 22.96
CA GLU A 85 6.77 -24.94 22.57
C GLU A 85 6.34 -24.92 21.10
N ASP A 86 6.38 -23.73 20.44
CA ASP A 86 6.02 -23.54 19.03
C ASP A 86 7.20 -23.83 18.08
N LEU A 87 8.43 -23.78 18.57
CA LEU A 87 9.65 -23.92 17.76
C LEU A 87 9.76 -25.25 16.99
N PRO A 88 9.30 -26.41 17.51
CA PRO A 88 9.43 -27.68 16.79
C PRO A 88 8.66 -27.73 15.47
N ASP A 89 7.58 -26.94 15.32
CA ASP A 89 6.81 -26.87 14.07
C ASP A 89 6.32 -25.45 13.76
N LEU A 90 7.27 -24.58 13.38
CA LEU A 90 6.98 -23.21 12.97
C LEU A 90 6.11 -23.13 11.70
N VAL A 91 6.11 -24.17 10.87
CA VAL A 91 5.27 -24.21 9.68
C VAL A 91 3.81 -24.38 10.08
N ALA A 92 3.50 -25.33 10.96
CA ALA A 92 2.13 -25.51 11.48
C ALA A 92 1.66 -24.27 12.25
N TYR A 93 2.51 -23.68 13.11
CA TYR A 93 2.21 -22.43 13.81
C TYR A 93 1.83 -21.30 12.84
N SER A 94 2.65 -21.10 11.80
CA SER A 94 2.43 -20.06 10.78
C SER A 94 1.18 -20.32 9.97
N ASN A 95 0.98 -21.54 9.49
CA ASN A 95 -0.19 -21.91 8.68
C ASN A 95 -1.49 -21.75 9.47
N LYS A 96 -1.48 -22.02 10.78
CA LYS A 96 -2.62 -21.77 11.66
C LYS A 96 -2.98 -20.28 11.69
N ILE A 97 -2.01 -19.40 11.92
CA ILE A 97 -2.24 -17.94 11.98
C ILE A 97 -2.80 -17.44 10.63
N LEU A 98 -2.19 -17.84 9.53
CA LEU A 98 -2.63 -17.44 8.20
C LEU A 98 -4.05 -17.94 7.90
N GLY A 99 -4.35 -19.19 8.26
CA GLY A 99 -5.65 -19.82 8.05
C GLY A 99 -6.76 -19.22 8.91
N ASP A 100 -6.46 -18.80 10.13
CA ASP A 100 -7.42 -18.14 11.03
C ASP A 100 -7.89 -16.78 10.49
N VAL A 101 -7.06 -16.08 9.71
CA VAL A 101 -7.36 -14.75 9.17
C VAL A 101 -7.90 -14.80 7.75
N HIS A 102 -7.33 -15.65 6.90
CA HIS A 102 -7.67 -15.72 5.48
C HIS A 102 -8.33 -17.05 5.12
N LEU A 103 -7.56 -18.02 4.64
CA LEU A 103 -8.02 -19.35 4.26
C LEU A 103 -6.99 -20.38 4.72
N PRO A 104 -7.44 -21.58 5.15
CA PRO A 104 -6.51 -22.68 5.47
C PRO A 104 -5.56 -22.96 4.32
N HIS A 105 -4.29 -23.17 4.63
CA HIS A 105 -3.30 -23.59 3.66
C HIS A 105 -3.46 -25.09 3.33
N ALA A 106 -3.11 -25.45 2.11
CA ALA A 106 -3.09 -26.85 1.72
C ALA A 106 -2.06 -27.64 2.56
N GLU A 107 -2.30 -28.92 2.75
CA GLU A 107 -1.37 -29.82 3.45
C GLU A 107 0.02 -29.77 2.77
N GLY A 108 1.06 -29.66 3.56
CA GLY A 108 2.45 -29.57 3.10
C GLY A 108 2.85 -28.20 2.57
N ALA A 109 1.94 -27.22 2.48
CA ALA A 109 2.30 -25.85 2.11
C ALA A 109 3.11 -25.18 3.23
N SER A 110 4.15 -24.42 2.86
CA SER A 110 4.97 -23.66 3.77
C SER A 110 5.22 -22.25 3.24
N PHE A 111 4.33 -21.32 3.56
CA PHE A 111 4.52 -19.91 3.23
C PHE A 111 5.73 -19.32 3.97
N LEU A 112 5.92 -19.73 5.24
CA LEU A 112 6.96 -19.18 6.10
C LEU A 112 8.36 -19.28 5.47
N THR A 113 8.68 -20.40 4.80
CA THR A 113 9.99 -20.62 4.18
C THR A 113 10.31 -19.67 3.01
N ASN A 114 9.27 -19.02 2.45
CA ASN A 114 9.39 -18.03 1.37
C ASN A 114 9.09 -16.61 1.83
N PHE A 115 8.78 -16.40 3.11
CA PHE A 115 8.44 -15.09 3.65
C PHE A 115 9.70 -14.27 3.95
N GLY A 116 10.40 -13.84 2.89
CA GLY A 116 11.68 -13.13 2.99
C GLY A 116 11.66 -11.84 3.81
N HIS A 117 10.51 -11.20 3.97
CA HIS A 117 10.34 -9.98 4.78
C HIS A 117 10.77 -10.16 6.23
N ILE A 118 10.54 -11.34 6.83
CA ILE A 118 10.90 -11.61 8.24
C ILE A 118 12.40 -11.51 8.49
N ALA A 119 13.21 -11.81 7.47
CA ALA A 119 14.67 -11.75 7.54
C ALA A 119 15.26 -10.63 6.67
N GLY A 120 14.42 -9.87 5.96
CA GLY A 120 14.79 -8.89 4.95
C GLY A 120 14.66 -7.42 5.39
N GLY A 121 14.66 -7.14 6.71
CA GLY A 121 14.56 -5.77 7.23
C GLY A 121 13.12 -5.28 7.49
N TYR A 122 12.12 -6.16 7.37
CA TYR A 122 10.71 -5.91 7.73
C TYR A 122 10.28 -6.71 8.98
N SER A 123 11.23 -7.22 9.76
CA SER A 123 10.98 -7.94 11.03
C SER A 123 10.13 -7.09 11.97
N ALA A 124 8.99 -7.62 12.41
CA ALA A 124 7.96 -6.90 13.16
C ALA A 124 7.46 -5.60 12.49
N GLY A 125 7.62 -5.49 11.17
CA GLY A 125 7.34 -4.28 10.40
C GLY A 125 6.44 -4.49 9.19
N TYR A 126 6.00 -5.72 8.89
CA TYR A 126 5.17 -6.01 7.72
C TYR A 126 3.80 -5.28 7.76
N TYR A 127 3.26 -5.02 8.94
CA TYR A 127 2.05 -4.22 9.12
C TYR A 127 2.13 -2.85 8.41
N GLY A 128 3.35 -2.35 8.22
CA GLY A 128 3.64 -1.07 7.58
C GLY A 128 3.08 -0.94 6.17
N TYR A 129 2.91 -2.04 5.41
CA TYR A 129 2.28 -2.01 4.09
C TYR A 129 0.83 -1.55 4.15
N ALA A 130 0.00 -2.14 5.00
CA ALA A 130 -1.40 -1.74 5.13
C ALA A 130 -1.54 -0.35 5.80
N TRP A 131 -0.66 -0.03 6.73
CA TRP A 131 -0.60 1.28 7.37
C TRP A 131 -0.25 2.38 6.37
N SER A 132 0.81 2.18 5.59
CA SER A 132 1.22 3.08 4.51
C SER A 132 0.14 3.25 3.45
N ASP A 133 -0.61 2.17 3.11
CA ASP A 133 -1.68 2.25 2.12
C ASP A 133 -2.87 3.10 2.60
N SER A 134 -3.15 3.09 3.90
CA SER A 134 -4.14 4.02 4.48
C SER A 134 -3.72 5.49 4.30
N ILE A 135 -2.44 5.80 4.53
CA ILE A 135 -1.89 7.14 4.30
C ILE A 135 -1.86 7.47 2.80
N ALA A 136 -1.47 6.51 1.96
CA ALA A 136 -1.43 6.64 0.51
C ALA A 136 -2.81 6.98 -0.08
N ALA A 137 -3.86 6.28 0.38
CA ALA A 137 -5.23 6.55 -0.02
C ALA A 137 -5.68 7.97 0.35
N ASP A 138 -5.32 8.44 1.54
CA ASP A 138 -5.64 9.79 1.99
C ASP A 138 -4.86 10.85 1.20
N MET A 139 -3.58 10.62 0.91
CA MET A 139 -2.79 11.50 0.05
C MET A 139 -3.32 11.54 -1.38
N ALA A 140 -3.71 10.38 -1.94
CA ALA A 140 -4.29 10.29 -3.28
C ALA A 140 -5.64 11.02 -3.40
N SER A 141 -6.44 11.04 -2.32
CA SER A 141 -7.73 11.74 -2.34
C SER A 141 -7.59 13.23 -2.64
N LYS A 142 -6.51 13.87 -2.19
CA LYS A 142 -6.24 15.29 -2.49
C LYS A 142 -6.13 15.56 -3.99
N PHE A 143 -5.57 14.63 -4.76
CA PHE A 143 -5.51 14.74 -6.21
C PHE A 143 -6.87 14.47 -6.86
N SER A 144 -7.57 13.42 -6.42
CA SER A 144 -8.88 13.07 -7.00
C SER A 144 -9.98 14.10 -6.72
N GLU A 145 -9.83 14.90 -5.68
CA GLU A 145 -10.74 15.99 -5.30
C GLU A 145 -10.42 17.31 -6.02
N SER A 146 -9.29 17.39 -6.75
CA SER A 146 -8.95 18.59 -7.52
C SER A 146 -9.83 18.74 -8.76
N GLU A 147 -10.25 19.97 -9.03
CA GLU A 147 -10.95 20.33 -10.30
C GLU A 147 -10.07 20.09 -11.54
N LYS A 148 -8.75 20.11 -11.39
CA LYS A 148 -7.77 19.82 -12.46
C LYS A 148 -7.49 18.32 -12.60
N GLY A 149 -8.04 17.48 -11.70
CA GLY A 149 -7.82 16.04 -11.66
C GLY A 149 -6.45 15.63 -11.11
N ILE A 150 -6.10 14.38 -11.35
CA ILE A 150 -4.91 13.74 -10.75
C ILE A 150 -3.58 14.36 -11.24
N LEU A 151 -3.57 15.03 -12.36
CA LEU A 151 -2.38 15.70 -12.93
C LEU A 151 -2.25 17.17 -12.50
N ASP A 152 -2.93 17.60 -11.43
CA ASP A 152 -2.83 18.96 -10.90
C ASP A 152 -1.38 19.31 -10.51
N PRO A 153 -0.73 20.25 -11.22
CA PRO A 153 0.67 20.58 -10.96
C PRO A 153 0.89 21.29 -9.64
N GLU A 154 -0.11 21.97 -9.08
CA GLU A 154 0.01 22.68 -7.80
C GLU A 154 0.04 21.67 -6.64
N ILE A 155 -0.83 20.65 -6.71
CA ILE A 155 -0.81 19.54 -5.74
C ILE A 155 0.48 18.72 -5.89
N GLY A 156 0.91 18.45 -7.14
CA GLY A 156 2.17 17.77 -7.41
C GLY A 156 3.39 18.52 -6.86
N LEU A 157 3.42 19.86 -7.00
CA LEU A 157 4.47 20.68 -6.41
C LEU A 157 4.45 20.63 -4.88
N LYS A 158 3.25 20.69 -4.29
CA LYS A 158 3.08 20.60 -2.83
C LYS A 158 3.51 19.23 -2.31
N LEU A 159 3.17 18.13 -3.00
CA LEU A 159 3.66 16.79 -2.69
C LEU A 159 5.19 16.74 -2.65
N ARG A 160 5.82 17.32 -3.68
CA ARG A 160 7.28 17.40 -3.74
C ARG A 160 7.85 18.19 -2.55
N GLN A 161 7.26 19.33 -2.19
CA GLN A 161 7.76 20.21 -1.15
C GLN A 161 7.55 19.63 0.24
N GLU A 162 6.37 19.08 0.52
CA GLU A 162 6.01 18.66 1.88
C GLU A 162 6.39 17.20 2.19
N ILE A 163 6.51 16.34 1.18
CA ILE A 163 6.84 14.92 1.34
C ILE A 163 8.24 14.63 0.81
N TYR A 164 8.43 14.67 -0.51
CA TYR A 164 9.67 14.15 -1.12
C TYR A 164 10.92 14.95 -0.74
N SER A 165 10.83 16.29 -0.69
CA SER A 165 11.97 17.14 -0.33
C SER A 165 12.34 17.06 1.14
N GLN A 166 11.39 16.65 1.99
CA GLN A 166 11.61 16.58 3.43
C GLN A 166 12.32 15.27 3.84
N GLY A 167 11.99 14.16 3.21
CA GLY A 167 12.47 12.85 3.66
C GLY A 167 12.17 12.67 5.15
N SER A 168 13.18 12.30 5.94
CA SER A 168 13.06 12.17 7.41
C SER A 168 13.54 13.42 8.18
N SER A 169 13.70 14.58 7.53
CA SER A 169 14.12 15.80 8.18
C SER A 169 13.04 16.43 9.09
N ARG A 170 11.81 16.00 8.93
CA ARG A 170 10.64 16.43 9.70
C ARG A 170 9.81 15.20 10.06
N ASP A 171 9.04 15.28 11.14
CA ASP A 171 8.07 14.26 11.51
C ASP A 171 7.11 13.97 10.35
N ILE A 172 6.92 12.68 10.04
CA ILE A 172 6.16 12.23 8.86
C ILE A 172 4.69 12.60 8.99
N THR A 173 4.07 12.45 10.15
CA THR A 173 2.67 12.83 10.38
C THR A 173 2.50 14.31 10.05
N LYS A 174 3.43 15.14 10.53
CA LYS A 174 3.41 16.58 10.23
C LYS A 174 3.59 16.89 8.75
N SER A 175 4.43 16.13 8.05
CA SER A 175 4.63 16.28 6.61
C SER A 175 3.35 15.96 5.83
N VAL A 176 2.68 14.86 6.18
CA VAL A 176 1.42 14.45 5.55
C VAL A 176 0.30 15.44 5.85
N GLU A 177 0.15 15.91 7.08
CA GLU A 177 -0.85 16.92 7.44
C GLU A 177 -0.65 18.24 6.69
N LEU A 178 0.60 18.68 6.53
CA LEU A 178 0.92 19.89 5.76
C LEU A 178 0.62 19.70 4.27
N PHE A 179 0.85 18.51 3.74
CA PHE A 179 0.45 18.18 2.37
C PHE A 179 -1.08 18.20 2.23
N LEU A 180 -1.79 17.56 3.15
CA LEU A 180 -3.25 17.45 3.11
C LEU A 180 -4.01 18.72 3.45
N ASP A 181 -3.41 19.68 4.18
CA ASP A 181 -4.05 20.85 4.83
C ASP A 181 -5.07 20.46 5.91
N ARG A 182 -4.98 19.25 6.44
CA ARG A 182 -5.84 18.72 7.48
C ARG A 182 -5.17 17.53 8.18
N PRO A 183 -5.69 17.06 9.33
CA PRO A 183 -5.26 15.82 9.93
C PRO A 183 -5.45 14.61 8.98
N ILE A 184 -4.61 13.60 9.16
CA ILE A 184 -4.69 12.31 8.44
C ILE A 184 -6.03 11.63 8.76
N SER A 185 -6.63 11.00 7.76
CA SER A 185 -7.90 10.29 7.88
C SER A 185 -7.84 8.93 7.16
N ASN A 186 -8.53 7.95 7.69
CA ASN A 186 -8.69 6.64 7.05
C ASN A 186 -9.94 6.54 6.15
N VAL A 187 -10.69 7.61 5.98
CA VAL A 187 -11.95 7.60 5.21
C VAL A 187 -11.73 7.15 3.77
N SER A 188 -10.69 7.66 3.11
CA SER A 188 -10.36 7.29 1.72
C SER A 188 -9.97 5.80 1.61
N PHE A 189 -9.28 5.29 2.62
CA PHE A 189 -8.94 3.87 2.70
C PHE A 189 -10.17 2.98 2.92
N LEU A 190 -11.07 3.35 3.84
CA LEU A 190 -12.32 2.63 4.05
C LEU A 190 -13.18 2.62 2.78
N LYS A 191 -13.27 3.74 2.07
CA LYS A 191 -13.94 3.83 0.77
C LYS A 191 -13.31 2.90 -0.28
N LYS A 192 -11.98 2.78 -0.31
CA LYS A 192 -11.26 1.81 -1.16
C LYS A 192 -11.68 0.37 -0.84
N LEU A 193 -11.92 0.06 0.44
CA LEU A 193 -12.39 -1.26 0.89
C LEU A 193 -13.88 -1.52 0.62
N GLY A 194 -14.64 -0.51 0.17
CA GLY A 194 -16.08 -0.61 -0.03
C GLY A 194 -16.91 -0.45 1.24
N LEU A 195 -16.34 0.22 2.26
CA LEU A 195 -16.94 0.51 3.57
C LEU A 195 -17.38 1.96 3.70
#